data_57140fed533ab0bfcf7146789699ad51
#
_entry.id   57140fed533ab0bfcf7146789699ad51
#
_cell.length_a   1.000
_cell.length_b   1.000
_cell.length_c   1.000
_cell.angle_alpha   90.00
_cell.angle_beta   90.00
_cell.angle_gamma   90.00
#
_symmetry.space_group_name_H-M   'P 1'
#
loop_
_entity.id
_entity.type
_entity.pdbx_description
1 polymer ?
#
loop_
_entity_poly.entity_id
_entity_poly.type
_entity_poly.pdbx_seq_one_letter_code
_entity_poly.pdbx_strand_id
1 'polypeptide(L)'
;AVSKLEKEYEIELWDEEGLHIVRPKDIIYVETSGRNVIVRTVEKDYCVKMGITQFAENLNGTDFISPHQSYYVNMRYIKEFNKQEAILVNGEKVKISCKKYAQFRDIYCEYRRNRRNH
;
A
#
# COMPACT_ATOMS: atom_id res chain seq x y z
N ALA A 1 -12.57 7.76 17.63
CA ALA A 1 -11.36 7.89 18.43
C ALA A 1 -10.28 6.96 17.93
N VAL A 2 -10.65 5.71 17.72
CA VAL A 2 -9.69 4.72 17.23
C VAL A 2 -9.17 5.09 15.85
N SER A 3 -10.06 5.56 15.00
CA SER A 3 -9.66 5.92 13.64
C SER A 3 -8.68 7.09 13.63
N LYS A 4 -8.78 7.99 14.58
CA LYS A 4 -7.83 9.10 14.66
C LYS A 4 -6.44 8.60 15.02
N LEU A 5 -6.36 7.63 15.92
CA LEU A 5 -5.08 7.06 16.29
C LEU A 5 -4.43 6.35 15.11
N GLU A 6 -5.23 5.67 14.30
CA GLU A 6 -4.74 5.00 13.13
C GLU A 6 -4.15 5.98 12.12
N LYS A 7 -4.76 7.16 11.99
CA LYS A 7 -4.29 8.16 11.04
C LYS A 7 -2.96 8.78 11.44
N GLU A 8 -2.64 8.74 12.73
CA GLU A 8 -1.41 9.30 13.24
C GLU A 8 -0.34 8.25 13.47
N TYR A 9 -0.67 7.02 13.19
CA TYR A 9 0.20 5.89 13.31
C TYR A 9 1.43 6.04 12.40
N GLU A 10 2.57 5.66 12.92
CA GLU A 10 3.84 5.81 12.20
C GLU A 10 4.53 4.46 12.05
N ILE A 11 5.24 4.30 10.94
CA ILE A 11 5.98 3.09 10.65
C ILE A 11 7.46 3.42 10.68
N GLU A 12 8.24 2.58 11.36
CA GLU A 12 9.69 2.72 11.40
C GLU A 12 10.30 1.87 10.28
N LEU A 13 11.09 2.51 9.44
CA LEU A 13 11.80 1.83 8.36
C LEU A 13 13.29 1.94 8.61
N TRP A 14 13.96 0.80 8.65
CA TRP A 14 15.40 0.75 8.83
C TRP A 14 16.07 0.39 7.51
N ASP A 15 17.02 1.19 7.07
CA ASP A 15 17.84 0.89 5.92
C ASP A 15 19.30 1.20 6.26
N GLU A 16 20.17 1.25 5.25
CA GLU A 16 21.60 1.48 5.48
C GLU A 16 21.90 2.87 6.01
N GLU A 17 20.99 3.81 5.78
CA GLU A 17 21.15 5.19 6.24
C GLU A 17 20.62 5.42 7.64
N GLY A 18 19.91 4.44 8.20
CA GLY A 18 19.41 4.53 9.56
C GLY A 18 17.89 4.36 9.65
N LEU A 19 17.32 5.01 10.64
CA LEU A 19 15.89 4.93 10.91
C LEU A 19 15.13 6.06 10.21
N HIS A 20 14.05 5.69 9.56
CA HIS A 20 13.15 6.63 8.91
C HIS A 20 11.75 6.43 9.44
N ILE A 21 11.07 7.50 9.77
CA ILE A 21 9.69 7.45 10.27
C ILE A 21 8.77 7.85 9.12
N VAL A 22 7.84 6.97 8.78
CA VAL A 22 6.95 7.18 7.64
C VAL A 22 5.51 6.91 8.07
N ARG A 23 4.59 7.72 7.59
CA ARG A 23 3.17 7.51 7.87
C ARG A 23 2.53 6.71 6.75
N PRO A 24 1.62 5.78 7.06
CA PRO A 24 0.97 4.98 6.02
C PRO A 24 0.34 5.83 4.92
N LYS A 25 -0.21 6.99 5.26
CA LYS A 25 -0.86 7.85 4.27
C LYS A 25 0.12 8.39 3.23
N ASP A 26 1.42 8.39 3.54
CA ASP A 26 2.43 8.88 2.61
C ASP A 26 3.02 7.76 1.76
N ILE A 27 2.69 6.51 2.04
CA ILE A 27 3.16 5.38 1.25
C ILE A 27 2.19 5.15 0.09
N ILE A 28 2.73 5.15 -1.12
CA ILE A 28 1.93 4.94 -2.32
C ILE A 28 1.71 3.45 -2.54
N TYR A 29 2.80 2.67 -2.55
CA TYR A 29 2.70 1.23 -2.61
C TYR A 29 4.02 0.61 -2.16
N VAL A 30 3.96 -0.70 -1.91
CA VAL A 30 5.11 -1.48 -1.46
C VAL A 30 5.25 -2.67 -2.41
N GLU A 31 6.47 -2.96 -2.83
CA GLU A 31 6.71 -4.09 -3.74
C GLU A 31 7.87 -4.93 -3.28
N THR A 32 7.82 -6.22 -3.63
CA THR A 32 8.89 -7.16 -3.37
C THR A 32 10.06 -6.89 -4.32
N SER A 33 11.28 -6.92 -3.81
CA SER A 33 12.48 -6.81 -4.62
C SER A 33 13.49 -7.80 -4.06
N GLY A 34 13.52 -9.00 -4.66
CA GLY A 34 14.35 -10.08 -4.13
C GLY A 34 13.90 -10.47 -2.73
N ARG A 35 14.77 -10.35 -1.77
CA ARG A 35 14.44 -10.65 -0.37
C ARG A 35 14.06 -9.41 0.42
N ASN A 36 14.02 -8.27 -0.24
CA ASN A 36 13.73 -7.00 0.38
C ASN A 36 12.37 -6.49 -0.11
N VAL A 37 11.92 -5.37 0.47
CA VAL A 37 10.77 -4.66 -0.05
C VAL A 37 11.20 -3.24 -0.37
N ILE A 38 10.59 -2.68 -1.39
CA ILE A 38 10.78 -1.27 -1.72
C ILE A 38 9.49 -0.56 -1.33
N VAL A 39 9.63 0.42 -0.44
CA VAL A 39 8.50 1.22 0.03
C VAL A 39 8.52 2.52 -0.75
N ARG A 40 7.52 2.70 -1.60
CA ARG A 40 7.42 3.89 -2.46
C ARG A 40 6.56 4.93 -1.77
N THR A 41 7.17 6.04 -1.40
CA THR A 41 6.43 7.10 -0.72
C THR A 41 6.32 8.33 -1.61
N VAL A 42 5.55 9.31 -1.16
CA VAL A 42 5.39 10.57 -1.90
C VAL A 42 6.68 11.36 -1.99
N GLU A 43 7.63 11.11 -1.10
CA GLU A 43 8.90 11.84 -1.12
C GLU A 43 10.01 11.05 -1.79
N LYS A 44 10.20 9.78 -1.42
CA LYS A 44 11.26 8.96 -1.98
C LYS A 44 10.98 7.48 -1.71
N ASP A 45 11.85 6.63 -2.25
CA ASP A 45 11.74 5.18 -2.06
C ASP A 45 12.70 4.73 -0.97
N TYR A 46 12.27 3.71 -0.22
CA TYR A 46 13.10 3.08 0.81
C TYR A 46 13.22 1.60 0.50
N CYS A 47 14.43 1.05 0.65
CA CYS A 47 14.66 -0.38 0.50
C CYS A 47 14.86 -0.98 1.88
N VAL A 48 13.92 -1.81 2.31
CA VAL A 48 13.92 -2.37 3.65
C VAL A 48 14.20 -3.86 3.57
N LYS A 49 15.12 -4.34 4.41
CA LYS A 49 15.55 -5.75 4.40
C LYS A 49 14.60 -6.62 5.18
N MET A 50 13.47 -6.92 4.59
CA MET A 50 12.51 -7.87 5.17
C MET A 50 11.56 -8.33 4.07
N GLY A 51 10.86 -9.43 4.30
CA GLY A 51 9.88 -9.92 3.34
C GLY A 51 8.60 -9.09 3.36
N ILE A 52 7.88 -9.13 2.26
CA ILE A 52 6.67 -8.33 2.12
C ILE A 52 5.57 -8.76 3.10
N THR A 53 5.49 -10.04 3.41
CA THR A 53 4.50 -10.55 4.35
C THR A 53 4.75 -9.98 5.75
N GLN A 54 6.02 -9.92 6.14
CA GLN A 54 6.39 -9.36 7.43
C GLN A 54 6.13 -7.87 7.45
N PHE A 55 6.49 -7.18 6.38
CA PHE A 55 6.26 -5.73 6.29
C PHE A 55 4.77 -5.40 6.36
N ALA A 56 3.95 -6.25 5.75
CA ALA A 56 2.50 -6.01 5.68
C ALA A 56 1.84 -5.96 7.06
N GLU A 57 2.48 -6.52 8.07
CA GLU A 57 1.95 -6.44 9.43
C GLU A 57 1.87 -4.99 9.90
N ASN A 58 2.72 -4.12 9.37
CA ASN A 58 2.68 -2.70 9.70
C ASN A 58 1.52 -1.98 9.01
N LEU A 59 0.87 -2.64 8.06
CA LEU A 59 -0.19 -2.03 7.26
C LEU A 59 -1.59 -2.45 7.70
N ASN A 60 -1.70 -3.26 8.76
CA ASN A 60 -2.99 -3.69 9.26
C ASN A 60 -3.79 -2.49 9.76
N GLY A 61 -5.09 -2.48 9.44
CA GLY A 61 -5.95 -1.39 9.86
C GLY A 61 -5.82 -0.14 9.01
N THR A 62 -5.08 -0.21 7.90
CA THR A 62 -4.90 0.92 7.00
C THR A 62 -5.64 0.66 5.68
N ASP A 63 -5.54 1.61 4.76
CA ASP A 63 -6.22 1.53 3.47
C ASP A 63 -5.44 0.76 2.41
N PHE A 64 -4.58 -0.15 2.83
CA PHE A 64 -3.78 -0.93 1.89
C PHE A 64 -4.49 -2.21 1.46
N ILE A 65 -4.26 -2.59 0.21
CA ILE A 65 -4.82 -3.80 -0.36
C ILE A 65 -3.71 -4.49 -1.17
N SER A 66 -3.77 -5.81 -1.23
CA SER A 66 -2.79 -6.60 -1.99
C SER A 66 -3.40 -7.08 -3.30
N PRO A 67 -3.14 -6.40 -4.42
CA PRO A 67 -3.67 -6.83 -5.72
C PRO A 67 -2.90 -8.00 -6.31
N HIS A 68 -1.72 -8.27 -5.79
CA HIS A 68 -0.82 -9.31 -6.27
C HIS A 68 0.09 -9.68 -5.11
N GLN A 69 0.55 -10.93 -5.08
CA GLN A 69 1.38 -11.39 -3.97
C GLN A 69 2.65 -10.57 -3.76
N SER A 70 3.08 -9.85 -4.79
CA SER A 70 4.30 -9.02 -4.73
C SER A 70 4.06 -7.56 -4.40
N TYR A 71 2.80 -7.16 -4.19
CA TYR A 71 2.46 -5.75 -4.00
C TYR A 71 1.45 -5.52 -2.89
N TYR A 72 1.60 -4.38 -2.21
CA TYR A 72 0.55 -3.81 -1.36
C TYR A 72 0.38 -2.36 -1.79
N VAL A 73 -0.84 -1.96 -2.12
CA VAL A 73 -1.13 -0.66 -2.68
C VAL A 73 -2.05 0.12 -1.76
N ASN A 74 -1.72 1.39 -1.54
CA ASN A 74 -2.59 2.28 -0.79
C ASN A 74 -3.75 2.70 -1.68
N MET A 75 -4.96 2.31 -1.29
CA MET A 75 -6.14 2.57 -2.13
C MET A 75 -6.39 4.05 -2.39
N ARG A 76 -5.93 4.93 -1.51
CA ARG A 76 -6.15 6.35 -1.72
C ARG A 76 -5.39 6.90 -2.94
N TYR A 77 -4.39 6.17 -3.43
CA TYR A 77 -3.61 6.61 -4.59
C TYR A 77 -4.01 5.91 -5.89
N ILE A 78 -5.05 5.07 -5.86
CA ILE A 78 -5.53 4.42 -7.07
C ILE A 78 -6.36 5.41 -7.86
N LYS A 79 -5.98 5.63 -9.11
CA LYS A 79 -6.71 6.50 -10.03
C LYS A 79 -7.77 5.72 -10.79
N GLU A 80 -7.39 4.54 -11.26
CA GLU A 80 -8.30 3.66 -11.99
C GLU A 80 -7.72 2.27 -12.03
N PHE A 81 -8.52 1.27 -12.39
CA PHE A 81 -8.03 -0.08 -12.52
C PHE A 81 -8.88 -0.87 -13.52
N ASN A 82 -8.28 -1.94 -14.04
CA ASN A 82 -8.98 -2.89 -14.89
C ASN A 82 -8.63 -4.29 -14.38
N LYS A 83 -8.96 -5.33 -15.17
CA LYS A 83 -8.72 -6.70 -14.72
C LYS A 83 -7.25 -7.07 -14.64
N GLN A 84 -6.38 -6.27 -15.19
CA GLN A 84 -4.96 -6.60 -15.28
C GLN A 84 -4.07 -5.74 -14.39
N GLU A 85 -4.46 -4.51 -14.16
CA GLU A 85 -3.58 -3.60 -13.43
C GLU A 85 -4.34 -2.43 -12.82
N ALA A 86 -3.75 -1.86 -11.78
CA ALA A 86 -4.23 -0.62 -11.17
C ALA A 86 -3.27 0.49 -11.59
N ILE A 87 -3.83 1.64 -11.94
CA ILE A 87 -3.05 2.80 -12.34
C ILE A 87 -3.12 3.80 -11.21
N LEU A 88 -1.96 4.23 -10.74
CA LEU A 88 -1.86 5.11 -9.59
C LEU A 88 -1.83 6.58 -10.04
N VAL A 89 -2.09 7.48 -9.10
CA VAL A 89 -2.16 8.91 -9.42
C VAL A 89 -0.84 9.46 -9.94
N ASN A 90 0.28 8.81 -9.66
CA ASN A 90 1.59 9.23 -10.16
C ASN A 90 1.91 8.61 -11.54
N GLY A 91 0.98 7.85 -12.12
CA GLY A 91 1.16 7.23 -13.42
C GLY A 91 1.74 5.82 -13.38
N GLU A 92 2.18 5.37 -12.23
CA GLU A 92 2.73 4.03 -12.11
C GLU A 92 1.62 2.99 -12.17
N LYS A 93 1.97 1.77 -12.60
CA LYS A 93 1.02 0.68 -12.76
C LYS A 93 1.43 -0.48 -11.88
N VAL A 94 0.44 -1.07 -11.21
CA VAL A 94 0.65 -2.22 -10.35
C VAL A 94 -0.21 -3.36 -10.85
N LYS A 95 0.40 -4.53 -11.04
CA LYS A 95 -0.29 -5.69 -11.58
C LYS A 95 -1.33 -6.23 -10.62
N ILE A 96 -2.48 -6.64 -11.17
CA ILE A 96 -3.53 -7.29 -10.40
C ILE A 96 -3.58 -8.76 -10.83
N SER A 97 -3.51 -9.68 -9.84
CA SER A 97 -3.62 -11.10 -10.11
C SER A 97 -5.04 -11.44 -10.54
N CYS A 98 -5.17 -12.30 -11.56
CA CYS A 98 -6.48 -12.75 -12.02
C CYS A 98 -7.29 -13.34 -10.88
N LYS A 99 -6.64 -14.08 -10.00
CA LYS A 99 -7.32 -14.74 -8.88
C LYS A 99 -7.80 -13.75 -7.84
N LYS A 100 -7.18 -12.59 -7.76
CA LYS A 100 -7.51 -11.60 -6.74
C LYS A 100 -8.38 -10.46 -7.26
N TYR A 101 -8.61 -10.41 -8.56
CA TYR A 101 -9.31 -9.28 -9.14
C TYR A 101 -10.70 -9.04 -8.53
N ALA A 102 -11.51 -10.09 -8.41
CA ALA A 102 -12.85 -9.91 -7.87
C ALA A 102 -12.83 -9.40 -6.44
N GLN A 103 -11.95 -9.95 -5.63
CA GLN A 103 -11.78 -9.50 -4.24
C GLN A 103 -11.27 -8.07 -4.19
N PHE A 104 -10.29 -7.75 -5.02
CA PHE A 104 -9.74 -6.41 -5.12
C PHE A 104 -10.83 -5.40 -5.46
N ARG A 105 -11.61 -5.70 -6.49
CA ARG A 105 -12.70 -4.83 -6.93
C ARG A 105 -13.69 -4.57 -5.81
N ASP A 106 -14.10 -5.64 -5.11
CA ASP A 106 -15.10 -5.52 -4.07
C ASP A 106 -14.59 -4.70 -2.89
N ILE A 107 -13.36 -4.93 -2.48
CA ILE A 107 -12.75 -4.20 -1.37
C ILE A 107 -12.60 -2.73 -1.74
N TYR A 108 -12.13 -2.46 -2.96
CA TYR A 108 -11.94 -1.08 -3.38
C TYR A 108 -13.26 -0.32 -3.50
N CYS A 109 -14.29 -0.98 -4.03
CA CYS A 109 -15.61 -0.34 -4.15
C CYS A 109 -16.18 -0.03 -2.78
N GLU A 110 -15.99 -0.90 -1.80
CA GLU A 110 -16.44 -0.63 -0.45
C GLU A 110 -15.67 0.51 0.18
N TYR A 111 -14.36 0.56 -0.06
CA TYR A 111 -13.52 1.66 0.41
C TYR A 111 -14.04 3.00 -0.13
N ARG A 112 -14.38 3.05 -1.41
CA ARG A 112 -14.90 4.28 -2.03
C ARG A 112 -16.26 4.66 -1.45
N ARG A 113 -17.12 3.68 -1.21
CA ARG A 113 -18.42 3.91 -0.62
C ARG A 113 -18.29 4.50 0.76
N ASN A 114 -17.42 3.94 1.57
CA ASN A 114 -17.21 4.42 2.93
C ASN A 114 -16.69 5.85 2.96
N ARG A 115 -15.83 6.20 2.02
CA ARG A 115 -15.32 7.56 1.93
C ARG A 115 -16.40 8.55 1.52
N ARG A 116 -17.31 8.13 0.65
CA ARG A 116 -18.37 9.01 0.19
C ARG A 116 -19.42 9.28 1.25
N ASN A 117 -19.52 8.39 2.23
CA ASN A 117 -20.50 8.56 3.31
C ASN A 117 -19.99 9.48 4.42
N HIS A 118 -18.88 10.08 4.24
CA HIS A 118 -18.33 11.08 5.17
C HIS A 118 -18.46 12.50 4.56
#